data_2a0d14ce6951719a168ab8a257f7c23c
#
_entry.id   2a0d14ce6951719a168ab8a257f7c23c
#
_cell.length_a   1.000
_cell.length_b   1.000
_cell.length_c   1.000
_cell.angle_alpha   90.00
_cell.angle_beta   90.00
_cell.angle_gamma   90.00
#
_symmetry.space_group_name_H-M   'P 1'
#
loop_
_entity.id
_entity.type
_entity.pdbx_description
1 polymer ?
#
loop_
_entity_poly.entity_id
_entity_poly.type
_entity_poly.pdbx_seq_one_letter_code
_entity_poly.pdbx_strand_id
1 'polypeptide(L)'
;MKHEPLFRGSAVALVTPLRAGKVDVEALHRLVEMHVDNGTAAIVACGTTGEPATLTPDERELVIREVVAAARGRVPVICGTGSNCTQTVIDTERRYRSLGCVAQLVVTPYYNKTTQEGLYAHFMAIAEHTELPIVLYNVPGRTGLDIAPETIDRLAESGRFVALKESSYDLPRVMEKISAMRGRLTLYSGNDDMIYPLLALGAEGVISVLANVAPAYVSGMTGAYFSGKTEKALTMQKRKSASGLYTQPNSWLR
;
A
#
# COMPACT_ATOMS: atom_id res chain seq x y z
N MET A 1 0.19 -5.52 -23.04
CA MET A 1 -1.18 -5.57 -22.51
C MET A 1 -1.23 -4.67 -21.28
N LYS A 2 -2.25 -3.80 -21.10
CA LYS A 2 -2.43 -3.05 -19.84
C LYS A 2 -2.67 -4.06 -18.73
N HIS A 3 -1.92 -3.96 -17.67
CA HIS A 3 -2.11 -4.79 -16.47
C HIS A 3 -3.45 -4.38 -15.82
N GLU A 4 -4.30 -5.35 -15.49
CA GLU A 4 -5.52 -5.06 -14.77
C GLU A 4 -5.17 -4.65 -13.33
N PRO A 5 -5.70 -3.52 -12.81
CA PRO A 5 -5.34 -3.05 -11.48
C PRO A 5 -5.89 -4.01 -10.40
N LEU A 6 -5.13 -4.21 -9.32
CA LEU A 6 -5.58 -5.01 -8.17
C LEU A 6 -6.88 -4.47 -7.57
N PHE A 7 -7.07 -3.15 -7.62
CA PHE A 7 -8.29 -2.45 -7.24
C PHE A 7 -8.32 -1.07 -7.89
N ARG A 8 -9.49 -0.44 -7.92
CA ARG A 8 -9.66 0.96 -8.31
C ARG A 8 -10.37 1.72 -7.20
N GLY A 9 -9.80 2.85 -6.74
CA GLY A 9 -10.40 3.67 -5.69
C GLY A 9 -9.58 3.74 -4.43
N SER A 10 -10.23 3.66 -3.25
CA SER A 10 -9.60 3.78 -1.94
C SER A 10 -9.29 2.41 -1.34
N ALA A 11 -8.02 2.10 -1.16
CA ALA A 11 -7.60 1.04 -0.23
C ALA A 11 -7.19 1.65 1.11
N VAL A 12 -7.26 0.87 2.19
CA VAL A 12 -6.76 1.27 3.51
C VAL A 12 -5.45 0.57 3.85
N ALA A 13 -4.47 1.33 4.35
CA ALA A 13 -3.37 0.76 5.14
C ALA A 13 -3.89 0.53 6.56
N LEU A 14 -4.43 -0.66 6.82
CA LEU A 14 -5.20 -0.94 8.03
C LEU A 14 -4.31 -0.87 9.28
N VAL A 15 -4.81 -0.24 10.35
CA VAL A 15 -4.21 -0.27 11.68
C VAL A 15 -4.40 -1.65 12.32
N THR A 16 -3.50 -2.03 13.23
CA THR A 16 -3.65 -3.23 14.05
C THR A 16 -4.15 -2.82 15.43
N PRO A 17 -5.42 -3.09 15.79
CA PRO A 17 -5.92 -2.77 17.12
C PRO A 17 -5.29 -3.71 18.17
N LEU A 18 -4.83 -3.13 19.27
CA LEU A 18 -4.23 -3.84 20.37
C LEU A 18 -5.05 -3.62 21.65
N ARG A 19 -5.20 -4.67 22.47
CA ARG A 19 -5.78 -4.62 23.81
C ARG A 19 -4.89 -5.38 24.78
N ALA A 20 -4.44 -4.72 25.83
CA ALA A 20 -3.52 -5.29 26.82
C ALA A 20 -2.27 -5.96 26.19
N GLY A 21 -1.69 -5.30 25.17
CA GLY A 21 -0.50 -5.76 24.47
C GLY A 21 -0.69 -6.93 23.51
N LYS A 22 -1.94 -7.33 23.21
CA LYS A 22 -2.27 -8.39 22.25
C LYS A 22 -3.17 -7.86 21.14
N VAL A 23 -3.16 -8.53 19.99
CA VAL A 23 -4.05 -8.20 18.87
C VAL A 23 -5.52 -8.36 19.31
N ASP A 24 -6.30 -7.29 19.18
CA ASP A 24 -7.75 -7.31 19.42
C ASP A 24 -8.48 -7.76 18.14
N VAL A 25 -8.67 -9.08 18.01
CA VAL A 25 -9.30 -9.70 16.84
C VAL A 25 -10.72 -9.17 16.62
N GLU A 26 -11.47 -8.95 17.70
CA GLU A 26 -12.85 -8.47 17.61
C GLU A 26 -12.91 -7.02 17.06
N ALA A 27 -12.01 -6.16 17.54
CA ALA A 27 -11.87 -4.81 16.98
C ALA A 27 -11.39 -4.84 15.53
N LEU A 28 -10.48 -5.76 15.18
CA LEU A 28 -10.00 -5.93 13.81
C LEU A 28 -11.13 -6.30 12.85
N HIS A 29 -12.00 -7.23 13.23
CA HIS A 29 -13.18 -7.60 12.45
C HIS A 29 -14.14 -6.41 12.26
N ARG A 30 -14.40 -5.64 13.34
CA ARG A 30 -15.24 -4.41 13.23
C ARG A 30 -14.64 -3.38 12.27
N LEU A 31 -13.31 -3.21 12.28
CA LEU A 31 -12.64 -2.32 11.33
C LEU A 31 -12.82 -2.79 9.88
N VAL A 32 -12.65 -4.09 9.61
CA VAL A 32 -12.84 -4.65 8.27
C VAL A 32 -14.28 -4.43 7.79
N GLU A 33 -15.29 -4.73 8.62
CA GLU A 33 -16.70 -4.48 8.27
C GLU A 33 -16.94 -2.98 8.00
N MET A 34 -16.46 -2.08 8.87
CA MET A 34 -16.56 -0.65 8.66
C MET A 34 -15.98 -0.23 7.29
N HIS A 35 -14.83 -0.79 6.89
CA HIS A 35 -14.22 -0.48 5.60
C HIS A 35 -15.08 -0.97 4.43
N VAL A 36 -15.57 -2.20 4.49
CA VAL A 36 -16.44 -2.78 3.46
C VAL A 36 -17.72 -1.94 3.30
N ASP A 37 -18.38 -1.60 4.40
CA ASP A 37 -19.63 -0.84 4.41
C ASP A 37 -19.45 0.60 3.87
N ASN A 38 -18.24 1.15 3.95
CA ASN A 38 -17.91 2.50 3.47
C ASN A 38 -17.23 2.52 2.09
N GLY A 39 -17.28 1.40 1.33
CA GLY A 39 -16.83 1.34 -0.05
C GLY A 39 -15.30 1.36 -0.22
N THR A 40 -14.56 0.88 0.79
CA THR A 40 -13.12 0.62 0.63
C THR A 40 -12.92 -0.47 -0.41
N ALA A 41 -12.07 -0.21 -1.40
CA ALA A 41 -11.86 -1.08 -2.56
C ALA A 41 -10.81 -2.19 -2.33
N ALA A 42 -9.94 -2.04 -1.32
CA ALA A 42 -8.96 -3.07 -0.93
C ALA A 42 -8.46 -2.80 0.50
N ILE A 43 -7.92 -3.83 1.15
CA ILE A 43 -7.34 -3.71 2.50
C ILE A 43 -5.89 -4.15 2.45
N VAL A 44 -4.98 -3.31 2.98
CA VAL A 44 -3.57 -3.68 3.19
C VAL A 44 -3.38 -4.02 4.66
N ALA A 45 -3.20 -5.30 4.97
CA ALA A 45 -2.91 -5.79 6.31
C ALA A 45 -1.39 -5.83 6.56
N CYS A 46 -0.96 -5.51 7.77
CA CYS A 46 0.47 -5.50 8.14
C CYS A 46 1.35 -4.61 7.24
N GLY A 47 0.79 -3.55 6.60
CA GLY A 47 1.57 -2.44 6.07
C GLY A 47 2.18 -1.60 7.20
N THR A 48 2.98 -0.58 6.88
CA THR A 48 3.65 0.28 7.90
C THR A 48 2.67 0.81 8.96
N THR A 49 1.46 1.21 8.57
CA THR A 49 0.41 1.72 9.46
C THR A 49 -0.11 0.65 10.45
N GLY A 50 -0.04 -0.61 10.06
CA GLY A 50 -0.39 -1.76 10.92
C GLY A 50 0.70 -2.17 11.90
N GLU A 51 1.79 -1.40 12.00
CA GLU A 51 2.89 -1.56 12.96
C GLU A 51 3.54 -2.96 12.97
N PRO A 52 3.82 -3.59 11.81
CA PRO A 52 4.33 -4.97 11.77
C PRO A 52 5.69 -5.12 12.47
N ALA A 53 6.47 -4.03 12.62
CA ALA A 53 7.76 -4.06 13.28
C ALA A 53 7.64 -4.34 14.80
N THR A 54 6.49 -4.07 15.42
CA THR A 54 6.23 -4.28 16.85
C THR A 54 5.45 -5.57 17.12
N LEU A 55 5.02 -6.27 16.07
CA LEU A 55 4.29 -7.55 16.16
C LEU A 55 5.24 -8.73 15.97
N THR A 56 5.02 -9.78 16.72
CA THR A 56 5.68 -11.08 16.50
C THR A 56 5.25 -11.67 15.13
N PRO A 57 6.01 -12.62 14.57
CA PRO A 57 5.60 -13.30 13.34
C PRO A 57 4.22 -13.98 13.45
N ASP A 58 3.87 -14.54 14.61
CA ASP A 58 2.58 -15.19 14.84
C ASP A 58 1.43 -14.19 14.92
N GLU A 59 1.66 -13.03 15.54
CA GLU A 59 0.67 -11.94 15.58
C GLU A 59 0.42 -11.36 14.18
N ARG A 60 1.46 -11.18 13.37
CA ARG A 60 1.30 -10.74 11.97
C ARG A 60 0.47 -11.73 11.16
N GLU A 61 0.75 -13.02 11.28
CA GLU A 61 -0.03 -14.07 10.63
C GLU A 61 -1.48 -14.06 11.11
N LEU A 62 -1.70 -13.92 12.42
CA LEU A 62 -3.04 -13.80 13.00
C LEU A 62 -3.79 -12.63 12.40
N VAL A 63 -3.18 -11.43 12.34
CA VAL A 63 -3.79 -10.24 11.74
C VAL A 63 -4.20 -10.48 10.30
N ILE A 64 -3.31 -11.04 9.47
CA ILE A 64 -3.59 -11.27 8.05
C ILE A 64 -4.72 -12.28 7.88
N ARG A 65 -4.68 -13.41 8.61
CA ARG A 65 -5.69 -14.45 8.58
C ARG A 65 -7.07 -13.90 8.97
N GLU A 66 -7.13 -13.13 10.05
CA GLU A 66 -8.39 -12.57 10.55
C GLU A 66 -8.95 -11.48 9.63
N VAL A 67 -8.10 -10.66 9.01
CA VAL A 67 -8.53 -9.67 8.00
C VAL A 67 -9.10 -10.39 6.77
N VAL A 68 -8.44 -11.41 6.26
CA VAL A 68 -8.94 -12.20 5.12
C VAL A 68 -10.27 -12.87 5.46
N ALA A 69 -10.36 -13.49 6.64
CA ALA A 69 -11.58 -14.13 7.12
C ALA A 69 -12.74 -13.14 7.24
N ALA A 70 -12.50 -11.95 7.80
CA ALA A 70 -13.52 -10.90 7.93
C ALA A 70 -13.90 -10.28 6.58
N ALA A 71 -12.95 -10.12 5.65
CA ALA A 71 -13.23 -9.59 4.31
C ALA A 71 -14.16 -10.51 3.50
N ARG A 72 -14.10 -11.82 3.70
CA ARG A 72 -14.97 -12.83 3.04
C ARG A 72 -14.99 -12.71 1.51
N GLY A 73 -13.87 -12.31 0.91
CA GLY A 73 -13.78 -12.10 -0.54
C GLY A 73 -14.53 -10.89 -1.09
N ARG A 74 -15.14 -10.04 -0.23
CA ARG A 74 -15.85 -8.82 -0.65
C ARG A 74 -14.91 -7.74 -1.17
N VAL A 75 -13.70 -7.71 -0.66
CA VAL A 75 -12.62 -6.84 -1.09
C VAL A 75 -11.30 -7.61 -1.07
N PRO A 76 -10.37 -7.33 -2.01
CA PRO A 76 -9.04 -7.95 -2.02
C PRO A 76 -8.23 -7.53 -0.79
N VAL A 77 -7.47 -8.48 -0.23
CA VAL A 77 -6.52 -8.25 0.86
C VAL A 77 -5.11 -8.37 0.34
N ILE A 78 -4.29 -7.36 0.61
CA ILE A 78 -2.85 -7.29 0.28
C ILE A 78 -2.08 -7.42 1.58
N CYS A 79 -1.11 -8.32 1.68
CA CYS A 79 -0.30 -8.48 2.89
C CYS A 79 1.01 -7.69 2.81
N GLY A 80 1.38 -7.01 3.89
CA GLY A 80 2.70 -6.40 4.05
C GLY A 80 3.74 -7.46 4.43
N THR A 81 4.70 -7.71 3.52
CA THR A 81 5.79 -8.66 3.74
C THR A 81 7.16 -7.98 3.80
N GLY A 82 7.22 -6.67 3.44
CA GLY A 82 8.47 -5.94 3.28
C GLY A 82 9.35 -5.90 4.54
N SER A 83 10.64 -6.08 4.33
CA SER A 83 11.71 -6.03 5.33
C SER A 83 12.99 -5.48 4.68
N ASN A 84 13.94 -5.07 5.51
CA ASN A 84 15.29 -4.70 5.06
C ASN A 84 16.22 -5.92 4.90
N CYS A 85 15.70 -7.13 5.04
CA CYS A 85 16.38 -8.40 4.81
C CYS A 85 15.62 -9.21 3.75
N THR A 86 16.25 -9.49 2.62
CA THR A 86 15.66 -10.21 1.48
C THR A 86 15.09 -11.57 1.90
N GLN A 87 15.85 -12.35 2.66
CA GLN A 87 15.44 -13.67 3.11
C GLN A 87 14.18 -13.58 4.01
N THR A 88 14.11 -12.59 4.89
CA THR A 88 12.93 -12.37 5.75
C THR A 88 11.67 -12.09 4.92
N VAL A 89 11.78 -11.35 3.80
CA VAL A 89 10.62 -11.11 2.90
C VAL A 89 10.14 -12.42 2.29
N ILE A 90 11.08 -13.24 1.78
CA ILE A 90 10.79 -14.52 1.15
C ILE A 90 10.10 -15.48 2.15
N ASP A 91 10.65 -15.60 3.36
CA ASP A 91 10.12 -16.49 4.39
C ASP A 91 8.75 -16.01 4.89
N THR A 92 8.56 -14.70 4.98
CA THR A 92 7.28 -14.08 5.36
C THR A 92 6.20 -14.36 4.32
N GLU A 93 6.51 -14.19 3.02
CA GLU A 93 5.55 -14.49 1.96
C GLU A 93 5.17 -15.97 1.94
N ARG A 94 6.13 -16.87 2.06
CA ARG A 94 5.87 -18.32 2.13
C ARG A 94 4.90 -18.70 3.25
N ARG A 95 4.98 -17.97 4.35
CA ARG A 95 4.06 -18.15 5.49
C ARG A 95 2.66 -17.61 5.18
N TYR A 96 2.54 -16.54 4.37
CA TYR A 96 1.27 -15.83 4.16
C TYR A 96 0.53 -16.19 2.87
N ARG A 97 1.20 -16.76 1.86
CA ARG A 97 0.61 -17.03 0.53
C ARG A 97 -0.65 -17.91 0.58
N SER A 98 -0.73 -18.84 1.54
CA SER A 98 -1.89 -19.73 1.72
C SER A 98 -3.04 -19.09 2.52
N LEU A 99 -2.87 -17.86 3.05
CA LEU A 99 -3.87 -17.20 3.87
C LEU A 99 -4.97 -16.51 3.06
N GLY A 100 -4.84 -16.43 1.71
CA GLY A 100 -5.86 -15.86 0.83
C GLY A 100 -5.61 -14.40 0.43
N CYS A 101 -4.40 -13.87 0.61
CA CYS A 101 -4.01 -12.57 0.05
C CYS A 101 -3.87 -12.64 -1.47
N VAL A 102 -4.22 -11.55 -2.17
CA VAL A 102 -4.11 -11.46 -3.64
C VAL A 102 -2.76 -10.92 -4.12
N ALA A 103 -2.02 -10.23 -3.26
CA ALA A 103 -0.70 -9.65 -3.53
C ALA A 103 0.05 -9.38 -2.23
N GLN A 104 1.35 -9.08 -2.37
CA GLN A 104 2.20 -8.62 -1.27
C GLN A 104 2.69 -7.20 -1.51
N LEU A 105 2.74 -6.38 -0.44
CA LEU A 105 3.31 -5.04 -0.44
C LEU A 105 4.73 -5.10 0.11
N VAL A 106 5.72 -4.74 -0.71
CA VAL A 106 7.15 -4.83 -0.36
C VAL A 106 7.78 -3.45 -0.41
N VAL A 107 8.12 -2.92 0.77
CA VAL A 107 8.85 -1.65 0.91
C VAL A 107 10.32 -1.82 0.55
N THR A 108 10.95 -0.76 0.04
CA THR A 108 12.41 -0.73 -0.16
C THR A 108 13.16 -1.00 1.14
N PRO A 109 14.33 -1.66 1.11
CA PRO A 109 15.15 -1.85 2.31
C PRO A 109 15.41 -0.51 3.01
N TYR A 110 15.12 -0.46 4.29
CA TYR A 110 15.28 0.70 5.16
C TYR A 110 16.44 0.49 6.12
N TYR A 111 17.00 1.56 6.67
CA TYR A 111 18.10 1.59 7.63
C TYR A 111 19.45 1.18 7.00
N ASN A 112 19.63 -0.08 6.57
CA ASN A 112 20.87 -0.60 5.98
C ASN A 112 21.12 -0.13 4.54
N LYS A 113 20.16 0.55 3.90
CA LYS A 113 20.22 1.13 2.55
C LYS A 113 21.02 0.29 1.53
N THR A 114 20.78 0.47 0.27
CA THR A 114 21.51 -0.23 -0.79
C THR A 114 21.68 0.68 -2.01
N THR A 115 22.47 0.26 -2.99
CA THR A 115 22.54 0.90 -4.31
C THR A 115 21.31 0.52 -5.15
N GLN A 116 21.10 1.18 -6.30
CA GLN A 116 20.02 0.81 -7.22
C GLN A 116 20.18 -0.62 -7.77
N GLU A 117 21.40 -1.06 -8.02
CA GLU A 117 21.68 -2.44 -8.44
C GLU A 117 21.38 -3.45 -7.32
N GLY A 118 21.78 -3.15 -6.09
CA GLY A 118 21.41 -3.97 -4.93
C GLY A 118 19.90 -3.99 -4.67
N LEU A 119 19.21 -2.87 -4.93
CA LEU A 119 17.75 -2.78 -4.84
C LEU A 119 17.07 -3.65 -5.89
N TYR A 120 17.56 -3.59 -7.14
CA TYR A 120 17.11 -4.47 -8.23
C TYR A 120 17.29 -5.94 -7.86
N ALA A 121 18.51 -6.32 -7.41
CA ALA A 121 18.80 -7.69 -6.99
C ALA A 121 17.92 -8.17 -5.83
N HIS A 122 17.66 -7.28 -4.84
CA HIS A 122 16.75 -7.57 -3.73
C HIS A 122 15.33 -7.91 -4.21
N PHE A 123 14.76 -7.07 -5.06
CA PHE A 123 13.41 -7.29 -5.56
C PHE A 123 13.33 -8.51 -6.50
N MET A 124 14.32 -8.71 -7.36
CA MET A 124 14.36 -9.89 -8.24
C MET A 124 14.46 -11.19 -7.45
N ALA A 125 15.32 -11.25 -6.42
CA ALA A 125 15.41 -12.42 -5.56
C ALA A 125 14.07 -12.72 -4.86
N ILE A 126 13.33 -11.70 -4.42
CA ILE A 126 11.98 -11.88 -3.87
C ILE A 126 11.05 -12.43 -4.96
N ALA A 127 11.06 -11.84 -6.16
CA ALA A 127 10.18 -12.24 -7.25
C ALA A 127 10.41 -13.69 -7.72
N GLU A 128 11.65 -14.17 -7.66
CA GLU A 128 12.04 -15.54 -8.02
C GLU A 128 11.63 -16.59 -6.99
N HIS A 129 11.55 -16.19 -5.69
CA HIS A 129 11.34 -17.12 -4.59
C HIS A 129 9.97 -17.01 -3.91
N THR A 130 9.08 -16.13 -4.40
CA THR A 130 7.73 -15.93 -3.88
C THR A 130 6.68 -16.13 -4.98
N GLU A 131 5.42 -16.37 -4.60
CA GLU A 131 4.33 -16.65 -5.55
C GLU A 131 3.38 -15.46 -5.73
N LEU A 132 3.12 -14.70 -4.65
CA LEU A 132 2.20 -13.56 -4.71
C LEU A 132 2.73 -12.44 -5.62
N PRO A 133 1.87 -11.82 -6.44
CA PRO A 133 2.22 -10.61 -7.18
C PRO A 133 2.76 -9.52 -6.23
N ILE A 134 3.73 -8.74 -6.69
CA ILE A 134 4.44 -7.77 -5.85
C ILE A 134 3.95 -6.35 -6.15
N VAL A 135 3.54 -5.64 -5.11
CA VAL A 135 3.35 -4.18 -5.10
C VAL A 135 4.62 -3.55 -4.54
N LEU A 136 5.38 -2.87 -5.39
CA LEU A 136 6.54 -2.08 -4.96
C LEU A 136 6.07 -0.94 -4.06
N TYR A 137 6.76 -0.71 -2.94
CA TYR A 137 6.44 0.42 -2.07
C TYR A 137 7.63 1.37 -1.95
N ASN A 138 7.50 2.53 -2.58
CA ASN A 138 8.47 3.61 -2.54
C ASN A 138 8.07 4.66 -1.51
N VAL A 139 8.88 4.85 -0.46
CA VAL A 139 8.64 5.81 0.61
C VAL A 139 9.97 6.40 1.10
N PRO A 140 10.66 7.19 0.26
CA PRO A 140 12.03 7.63 0.52
C PRO A 140 12.16 8.46 1.80
N GLY A 141 11.13 9.18 2.22
CA GLY A 141 11.11 9.91 3.49
C GLY A 141 11.21 9.03 4.74
N ARG A 142 10.94 7.73 4.63
CA ARG A 142 11.06 6.76 5.74
C ARG A 142 12.25 5.83 5.57
N THR A 143 12.52 5.39 4.34
CA THR A 143 13.57 4.40 4.06
C THR A 143 14.91 5.05 3.78
N GLY A 144 14.93 6.33 3.39
CA GLY A 144 16.13 7.01 2.89
C GLY A 144 16.63 6.46 1.55
N LEU A 145 15.78 5.71 0.83
CA LEU A 145 16.09 5.09 -0.46
C LEU A 145 14.91 5.28 -1.42
N ASP A 146 15.15 5.95 -2.54
CA ASP A 146 14.19 6.12 -3.63
C ASP A 146 14.45 5.08 -4.72
N ILE A 147 13.39 4.50 -5.30
CA ILE A 147 13.52 3.63 -6.47
C ILE A 147 13.70 4.53 -7.70
N ALA A 148 14.84 4.43 -8.37
CA ALA A 148 15.11 5.20 -9.57
C ALA A 148 14.21 4.75 -10.75
N PRO A 149 13.85 5.65 -11.68
CA PRO A 149 13.06 5.29 -12.87
C PRO A 149 13.64 4.12 -13.66
N GLU A 150 14.96 4.08 -13.83
CA GLU A 150 15.67 3.02 -14.55
C GLU A 150 15.51 1.67 -13.82
N THR A 151 15.51 1.68 -12.50
CA THR A 151 15.27 0.47 -11.68
C THR A 151 13.82 0.02 -11.83
N ILE A 152 12.85 0.94 -11.85
CA ILE A 152 11.43 0.62 -12.08
C ILE A 152 11.24 0.00 -13.46
N ASP A 153 11.84 0.59 -14.52
CA ASP A 153 11.74 0.06 -15.88
C ASP A 153 12.19 -1.41 -15.95
N ARG A 154 13.38 -1.70 -15.39
CA ARG A 154 13.95 -3.05 -15.34
C ARG A 154 13.08 -4.04 -14.54
N LEU A 155 12.57 -3.61 -13.36
CA LEU A 155 11.70 -4.46 -12.54
C LEU A 155 10.38 -4.76 -13.26
N ALA A 156 9.78 -3.75 -13.92
CA ALA A 156 8.52 -3.89 -14.64
C ALA A 156 8.59 -4.89 -15.82
N GLU A 157 9.79 -5.15 -16.36
CA GLU A 157 9.99 -6.13 -17.44
C GLU A 157 9.79 -7.58 -16.99
N SER A 158 9.99 -7.88 -15.71
CA SER A 158 9.89 -9.25 -15.18
C SER A 158 8.44 -9.79 -15.14
N GLY A 159 7.44 -8.92 -15.21
CA GLY A 159 6.01 -9.29 -15.09
C GLY A 159 5.57 -9.74 -13.68
N ARG A 160 6.49 -9.75 -12.69
CA ARG A 160 6.20 -10.15 -11.30
C ARG A 160 5.71 -8.99 -10.44
N PHE A 161 6.06 -7.76 -10.84
CA PHE A 161 5.63 -6.53 -10.19
C PHE A 161 4.38 -6.01 -10.88
N VAL A 162 3.32 -5.80 -10.11
CA VAL A 162 2.01 -5.45 -10.66
C VAL A 162 1.62 -3.99 -10.40
N ALA A 163 2.23 -3.37 -9.39
CA ALA A 163 1.93 -2.00 -9.01
C ALA A 163 3.11 -1.31 -8.31
N LEU A 164 3.03 0.01 -8.29
CA LEU A 164 3.85 0.91 -7.48
C LEU A 164 2.95 1.70 -6.53
N LYS A 165 3.15 1.54 -5.21
CA LYS A 165 2.68 2.49 -4.19
C LYS A 165 3.72 3.57 -4.03
N GLU A 166 3.39 4.80 -4.44
CA GLU A 166 4.31 5.94 -4.40
C GLU A 166 3.98 6.89 -3.24
N SER A 167 4.95 7.11 -2.37
CA SER A 167 4.84 7.99 -1.20
C SER A 167 5.93 9.07 -1.15
N SER A 168 6.50 9.45 -2.29
CA SER A 168 7.33 10.63 -2.45
C SER A 168 6.45 11.88 -2.63
N TYR A 169 7.00 13.05 -2.29
CA TYR A 169 6.41 14.36 -2.58
C TYR A 169 7.06 15.05 -3.78
N ASP A 170 8.05 14.42 -4.41
CA ASP A 170 8.74 14.93 -5.59
C ASP A 170 7.94 14.57 -6.85
N LEU A 171 6.99 15.43 -7.21
CA LEU A 171 6.13 15.22 -8.38
C LEU A 171 6.91 15.07 -9.70
N PRO A 172 7.93 15.90 -10.00
CA PRO A 172 8.80 15.67 -11.17
C PRO A 172 9.38 14.26 -11.20
N ARG A 173 9.91 13.81 -10.09
CA ARG A 173 10.48 12.45 -9.97
C ARG A 173 9.43 11.34 -10.13
N VAL A 174 8.21 11.57 -9.63
CA VAL A 174 7.07 10.65 -9.84
C VAL A 174 6.70 10.56 -11.31
N MET A 175 6.70 11.67 -12.05
CA MET A 175 6.43 11.68 -13.49
C MET A 175 7.46 10.90 -14.30
N GLU A 176 8.75 11.00 -13.96
CA GLU A 176 9.80 10.16 -14.55
C GLU A 176 9.52 8.68 -14.32
N LYS A 177 9.15 8.29 -13.10
CA LYS A 177 8.77 6.91 -12.76
C LYS A 177 7.56 6.41 -13.54
N ILE A 178 6.51 7.25 -13.66
CA ILE A 178 5.32 6.93 -14.48
C ILE A 178 5.73 6.65 -15.93
N SER A 179 6.61 7.47 -16.50
CA SER A 179 7.13 7.26 -17.84
C SER A 179 7.92 5.95 -17.96
N ALA A 180 8.74 5.63 -16.96
CA ALA A 180 9.52 4.40 -16.91
C ALA A 180 8.65 3.13 -16.74
N MET A 181 7.51 3.23 -16.06
CA MET A 181 6.57 2.10 -15.95
C MET A 181 5.98 1.65 -17.28
N ARG A 182 5.91 2.54 -18.29
CA ARG A 182 5.39 2.25 -19.65
C ARG A 182 4.03 1.55 -19.66
N GLY A 183 3.18 1.81 -18.66
CA GLY A 183 1.88 1.16 -18.49
C GLY A 183 1.92 -0.32 -18.07
N ARG A 184 3.09 -0.82 -17.66
CA ARG A 184 3.27 -2.19 -17.15
C ARG A 184 2.92 -2.35 -15.67
N LEU A 185 2.97 -1.27 -14.91
CA LEU A 185 2.62 -1.23 -13.50
C LEU A 185 1.43 -0.31 -13.27
N THR A 186 0.59 -0.66 -12.31
CA THR A 186 -0.46 0.22 -11.78
C THR A 186 0.15 1.19 -10.77
N LEU A 187 -0.18 2.48 -10.87
CA LEU A 187 0.22 3.47 -9.86
C LEU A 187 -0.86 3.60 -8.79
N TYR A 188 -0.45 3.61 -7.52
CA TYR A 188 -1.28 3.97 -6.37
C TYR A 188 -0.61 5.08 -5.56
N SER A 189 -1.39 6.09 -5.14
CA SER A 189 -0.90 7.04 -4.15
C SER A 189 -0.67 6.35 -2.80
N GLY A 190 0.44 6.63 -2.14
CA GLY A 190 0.70 6.20 -0.78
C GLY A 190 0.53 7.32 0.25
N ASN A 191 0.26 8.56 -0.21
CA ASN A 191 0.06 9.75 0.60
C ASN A 191 -1.34 10.31 0.36
N ASP A 192 -2.05 10.60 1.44
CA ASP A 192 -3.42 11.09 1.38
C ASP A 192 -3.54 12.51 0.79
N ASP A 193 -2.56 13.35 0.97
CA ASP A 193 -2.49 14.70 0.39
C ASP A 193 -2.12 14.71 -1.09
N MET A 194 -1.64 13.59 -1.62
CA MET A 194 -1.29 13.39 -3.02
C MET A 194 -2.33 12.59 -3.81
N ILE A 195 -3.53 12.31 -3.23
CA ILE A 195 -4.55 11.50 -3.92
C ILE A 195 -4.93 12.15 -5.23
N TYR A 196 -5.47 13.36 -5.22
CA TYR A 196 -5.93 14.02 -6.43
C TYR A 196 -4.81 14.27 -7.46
N PRO A 197 -3.63 14.79 -7.06
CA PRO A 197 -2.52 14.94 -8.00
C PRO A 197 -2.13 13.65 -8.72
N LEU A 198 -2.03 12.54 -7.99
CA LEU A 198 -1.64 11.26 -8.60
C LEU A 198 -2.76 10.63 -9.42
N LEU A 199 -4.04 10.79 -9.04
CA LEU A 199 -5.17 10.40 -9.88
C LEU A 199 -5.12 11.17 -11.23
N ALA A 200 -4.82 12.48 -11.21
CA ALA A 200 -4.67 13.27 -12.44
C ALA A 200 -3.50 12.82 -13.32
N LEU A 201 -2.48 12.19 -12.73
CA LEU A 201 -1.35 11.58 -13.43
C LEU A 201 -1.59 10.10 -13.82
N GLY A 202 -2.80 9.58 -13.62
CA GLY A 202 -3.18 8.24 -14.05
C GLY A 202 -3.08 7.15 -12.98
N ALA A 203 -2.99 7.51 -11.69
CA ALA A 203 -3.10 6.52 -10.62
C ALA A 203 -4.52 5.90 -10.59
N GLU A 204 -4.60 4.62 -10.28
CA GLU A 204 -5.86 3.89 -10.16
C GLU A 204 -6.47 3.97 -8.74
N GLY A 205 -5.81 4.67 -7.83
CA GLY A 205 -6.33 4.88 -6.48
C GLY A 205 -5.27 5.27 -5.46
N VAL A 206 -5.60 5.02 -4.20
CA VAL A 206 -4.76 5.32 -3.04
C VAL A 206 -4.72 4.16 -2.06
N ILE A 207 -3.57 3.94 -1.41
CA ILE A 207 -3.46 3.12 -0.20
C ILE A 207 -3.33 4.11 0.98
N SER A 208 -4.47 4.44 1.57
CA SER A 208 -4.70 5.57 2.47
C SER A 208 -4.44 5.23 3.93
N VAL A 209 -3.92 6.18 4.69
CA VAL A 209 -3.90 6.17 6.17
C VAL A 209 -5.17 6.82 6.72
N LEU A 210 -5.61 7.94 6.12
CA LEU A 210 -6.80 8.67 6.52
C LEU A 210 -8.07 7.80 6.48
N ALA A 211 -8.13 6.82 5.58
CA ALA A 211 -9.25 5.91 5.47
C ALA A 211 -9.54 5.14 6.78
N ASN A 212 -8.57 4.95 7.68
CA ASN A 212 -8.82 4.32 8.99
C ASN A 212 -9.83 5.08 9.86
N VAL A 213 -9.94 6.40 9.68
CA VAL A 213 -10.83 7.27 10.46
C VAL A 213 -11.95 7.90 9.63
N ALA A 214 -11.79 7.97 8.30
CA ALA A 214 -12.73 8.59 7.40
C ALA A 214 -12.87 7.80 6.07
N PRO A 215 -13.26 6.50 6.13
CA PRO A 215 -13.29 5.64 4.94
C PRO A 215 -14.24 6.15 3.87
N ALA A 216 -15.47 6.55 4.23
CA ALA A 216 -16.46 7.10 3.30
C ALA A 216 -15.96 8.37 2.58
N TYR A 217 -15.15 9.20 3.27
CA TYR A 217 -14.61 10.41 2.67
C TYR A 217 -13.60 10.09 1.58
N VAL A 218 -12.65 9.20 1.86
CA VAL A 218 -11.61 8.83 0.88
C VAL A 218 -12.22 8.05 -0.29
N SER A 219 -13.13 7.11 -0.02
CA SER A 219 -13.88 6.39 -1.06
C SER A 219 -14.72 7.33 -1.90
N GLY A 220 -15.41 8.31 -1.26
CA GLY A 220 -16.20 9.33 -1.97
C GLY A 220 -15.36 10.25 -2.85
N MET A 221 -14.12 10.59 -2.43
CA MET A 221 -13.21 11.41 -3.23
C MET A 221 -12.72 10.67 -4.48
N THR A 222 -12.23 9.45 -4.32
CA THR A 222 -11.77 8.63 -5.46
C THR A 222 -12.94 8.28 -6.38
N GLY A 223 -14.12 7.94 -5.83
CA GLY A 223 -15.33 7.68 -6.60
C GLY A 223 -15.81 8.90 -7.39
N ALA A 224 -15.74 10.10 -6.81
CA ALA A 224 -16.04 11.34 -7.54
C ALA A 224 -15.10 11.54 -8.72
N TYR A 225 -13.79 11.31 -8.54
CA TYR A 225 -12.82 11.42 -9.61
C TYR A 225 -13.12 10.44 -10.77
N PHE A 226 -13.28 9.16 -10.47
CA PHE A 226 -13.51 8.12 -11.49
C PHE A 226 -14.88 8.23 -12.19
N SER A 227 -15.85 8.90 -11.56
CA SER A 227 -17.14 9.22 -12.19
C SER A 227 -17.14 10.53 -13.00
N GLY A 228 -15.96 11.13 -13.25
CA GLY A 228 -15.81 12.37 -14.00
C GLY A 228 -16.15 13.66 -13.22
N LYS A 229 -16.50 13.56 -11.92
CA LYS A 229 -16.79 14.71 -11.04
C LYS A 229 -15.49 15.27 -10.44
N THR A 230 -14.53 15.62 -11.30
CA THR A 230 -13.16 15.97 -10.90
C THR A 230 -13.09 17.22 -10.02
N GLU A 231 -13.94 18.23 -10.27
CA GLU A 231 -14.01 19.44 -9.41
C GLU A 231 -14.46 19.10 -7.98
N LYS A 232 -15.41 18.17 -7.84
CA LYS A 232 -15.83 17.67 -6.51
C LYS A 232 -14.67 16.98 -5.80
N ALA A 233 -13.95 16.10 -6.50
CA ALA A 233 -12.79 15.42 -5.94
C ALA A 233 -11.69 16.41 -5.53
N LEU A 234 -11.41 17.43 -6.34
CA LEU A 234 -10.45 18.50 -6.03
C LEU A 234 -10.89 19.30 -4.79
N THR A 235 -12.17 19.64 -4.70
CA THR A 235 -12.72 20.34 -3.53
C THR A 235 -12.55 19.50 -2.25
N MET A 236 -12.81 18.21 -2.31
CA MET A 236 -12.57 17.30 -1.20
C MET A 236 -11.08 17.24 -0.83
N GLN A 237 -10.16 17.14 -1.81
CA GLN A 237 -8.73 17.17 -1.54
C GLN A 237 -8.31 18.45 -0.81
N LYS A 238 -8.79 19.62 -1.24
CA LYS A 238 -8.50 20.93 -0.62
C LYS A 238 -9.05 21.04 0.81
N ARG A 239 -10.26 20.56 1.06
CA ARG A 239 -10.89 20.57 2.40
C ARG A 239 -10.10 19.71 3.41
N LYS A 240 -9.63 18.55 2.98
CA LYS A 240 -8.75 17.71 3.79
C LYS A 240 -7.49 18.45 4.22
N SER A 241 -6.84 19.12 3.28
CA SER A 241 -5.61 19.88 3.54
C SER A 241 -5.85 21.06 4.50
N ALA A 242 -7.02 21.69 4.46
CA ALA A 242 -7.38 22.82 5.32
C ALA A 242 -7.84 22.41 6.72
N SER A 243 -8.37 21.19 6.92
CA SER A 243 -8.99 20.76 8.18
C SER A 243 -8.01 20.24 9.23
N GLY A 244 -6.71 20.24 8.96
CA GLY A 244 -5.70 19.68 9.88
C GLY A 244 -5.85 18.16 10.12
N LEU A 245 -6.73 17.48 9.39
CA LEU A 245 -6.86 16.01 9.40
C LEU A 245 -5.62 15.31 8.84
N TYR A 246 -4.57 16.08 8.54
CA TYR A 246 -3.26 15.56 8.22
C TYR A 246 -2.55 15.19 9.52
N THR A 247 -2.78 13.98 9.96
CA THR A 247 -1.93 13.38 10.99
C THR A 247 -0.64 12.92 10.33
N GLN A 248 0.46 13.54 10.69
CA GLN A 248 1.77 12.98 10.35
C GLN A 248 1.83 11.53 10.84
N PRO A 249 2.32 10.58 10.00
CA PRO A 249 2.32 9.16 10.34
C PRO A 249 3.02 8.81 11.67
N ASN A 250 3.79 9.74 12.24
CA ASN A 250 4.52 9.55 13.49
C ASN A 250 3.67 9.83 14.76
N SER A 251 2.44 10.31 14.64
CA SER A 251 1.59 10.61 15.81
C SER A 251 0.80 9.41 16.34
N TRP A 252 0.87 8.26 15.66
CA TRP A 252 0.16 7.04 16.07
C TRP A 252 1.01 6.05 16.88
N LEU A 253 2.33 6.32 16.97
CA LEU A 253 3.25 5.51 17.74
C LEU A 253 3.27 5.99 19.21
N ARG A 254 2.19 5.79 19.97
CA ARG A 254 2.16 5.87 21.44
C ARG A 254 1.10 4.93 22.00
#